data_60df8e19d06b91d25db0e55e032d4b2c
#
_entry.id   60df8e19d06b91d25db0e55e032d4b2c
#
_cell.length_a   1.000
_cell.length_b   1.000
_cell.length_c   1.000
_cell.angle_alpha   90.00
_cell.angle_beta   90.00
_cell.angle_gamma   90.00
#
_symmetry.space_group_name_H-M   'P 1'
#
loop_
_entity.id
_entity.type
_entity.pdbx_description
1 polymer ?
#
loop_
_entity_poly.entity_id
_entity_poly.type
_entity_poly.pdbx_seq_one_letter_code
_entity_poly.pdbx_strand_id
1 'polypeptide(L)'
;LKNVNVSRQSIYNFIKRNCMEKVGPGIYISKDVLEDEAYVLSQRCPKGVISHDDALYYYGLVDREPFVHCITIYSGYNPSALTNSGYKVYTVKKELLDLGKTTITNQFGHEIPMYDLERTICDLVRSRRNFEIQDFNMAIKTYLQRSDKDLNRLMVYAKSFRIEKIIRQYMEVLL
;
A
#
# COMPACT_ATOMS: atom_id res chain seq x y z
N LEU A 1 -13.79 13.80 -9.51
CA LEU A 1 -15.13 13.59 -10.13
C LEU A 1 -15.99 14.79 -9.80
N LYS A 2 -16.38 15.58 -10.83
CA LYS A 2 -17.40 16.63 -10.69
C LYS A 2 -18.67 15.96 -10.18
N ASN A 3 -19.30 16.50 -9.14
CA ASN A 3 -20.60 16.08 -8.63
C ASN A 3 -21.63 16.15 -9.76
N VAL A 4 -21.88 15.04 -10.42
CA VAL A 4 -22.98 14.91 -11.38
C VAL A 4 -24.20 14.56 -10.54
N ASN A 5 -25.19 15.43 -10.55
CA ASN A 5 -26.47 15.24 -9.86
C ASN A 5 -27.28 14.15 -10.58
N VAL A 6 -26.94 12.88 -10.31
CA VAL A 6 -27.63 11.72 -10.91
C VAL A 6 -28.46 11.04 -9.83
N SER A 7 -29.72 10.71 -10.15
CA SER A 7 -30.59 10.02 -9.21
C SER A 7 -30.08 8.61 -8.89
N ARG A 8 -30.33 8.12 -7.68
CA ARG A 8 -30.00 6.74 -7.30
C ARG A 8 -30.61 5.70 -8.24
N GLN A 9 -31.81 5.96 -8.74
CA GLN A 9 -32.49 5.10 -9.69
C GLN A 9 -31.76 5.04 -11.04
N SER A 10 -31.24 6.18 -11.53
CA SER A 10 -30.47 6.23 -12.77
C SER A 10 -29.16 5.46 -12.64
N ILE A 11 -28.47 5.56 -11.49
CA ILE A 11 -27.25 4.79 -11.20
C ILE A 11 -27.57 3.29 -11.18
N TYR A 12 -28.63 2.88 -10.49
CA TYR A 12 -29.06 1.48 -10.44
C TYR A 12 -29.37 0.92 -11.83
N ASN A 13 -30.12 1.68 -12.64
CA ASN A 13 -30.47 1.29 -14.02
C ASN A 13 -29.21 1.18 -14.88
N PHE A 14 -28.25 2.10 -14.74
CA PHE A 14 -26.97 2.04 -15.45
C PHE A 14 -26.16 0.80 -15.10
N ILE A 15 -26.01 0.49 -13.80
CA ILE A 15 -25.31 -0.71 -13.31
C ILE A 15 -25.94 -1.98 -13.88
N LYS A 16 -27.28 -2.07 -13.81
CA LYS A 16 -28.02 -3.24 -14.33
C LYS A 16 -27.91 -3.37 -15.85
N ARG A 17 -28.04 -2.26 -16.58
CA ARG A 17 -27.98 -2.22 -18.05
C ARG A 17 -26.61 -2.64 -18.58
N ASN A 18 -25.54 -2.26 -17.89
CA ASN A 18 -24.18 -2.57 -18.29
C ASN A 18 -23.64 -3.84 -17.60
N CYS A 19 -24.48 -4.61 -16.90
CA CYS A 19 -24.11 -5.83 -16.21
C CYS A 19 -22.86 -5.66 -15.32
N MET A 20 -22.75 -4.51 -14.63
CA MET A 20 -21.58 -4.22 -13.79
C MET A 20 -21.58 -5.06 -12.52
N GLU A 21 -20.41 -5.50 -12.09
CA GLU A 21 -20.19 -6.25 -10.86
C GLU A 21 -19.79 -5.33 -9.72
N LYS A 22 -20.29 -5.62 -8.52
CA LYS A 22 -19.96 -4.85 -7.33
C LYS A 22 -18.71 -5.40 -6.68
N VAL A 23 -17.63 -4.62 -6.66
CA VAL A 23 -16.33 -4.98 -6.05
C VAL A 23 -16.10 -4.32 -4.69
N GLY A 24 -16.95 -3.35 -4.32
CA GLY A 24 -16.88 -2.69 -3.01
C GLY A 24 -18.10 -1.81 -2.73
N PRO A 25 -18.19 -1.19 -1.54
CA PRO A 25 -19.25 -0.24 -1.23
C PRO A 25 -19.24 0.96 -2.18
N GLY A 26 -20.22 1.03 -3.08
CA GLY A 26 -20.31 2.08 -4.09
C GLY A 26 -19.33 1.96 -5.26
N ILE A 27 -18.58 0.86 -5.35
CA ILE A 27 -17.59 0.62 -6.39
C ILE A 27 -18.10 -0.53 -7.28
N TYR A 28 -18.14 -0.28 -8.60
CA TYR A 28 -18.62 -1.23 -9.58
C TYR A 28 -17.65 -1.29 -10.75
N ILE A 29 -17.47 -2.47 -11.33
CA ILE A 29 -16.58 -2.74 -12.46
C ILE A 29 -17.37 -3.38 -13.59
N SER A 30 -17.01 -3.09 -14.84
CA SER A 30 -17.55 -3.81 -15.99
C SER A 30 -16.96 -5.22 -16.07
N LYS A 31 -17.74 -6.18 -16.54
CA LYS A 31 -17.33 -7.60 -16.62
C LYS A 31 -16.06 -7.85 -17.45
N ASP A 32 -15.81 -6.99 -18.43
CA ASP A 32 -14.70 -7.13 -19.38
C ASP A 32 -13.41 -6.40 -18.94
N VAL A 33 -13.39 -5.86 -17.71
CA VAL A 33 -12.27 -5.10 -17.18
C VAL A 33 -11.65 -5.88 -16.03
N LEU A 34 -10.32 -6.02 -16.04
CA LEU A 34 -9.58 -6.59 -14.91
C LEU A 34 -9.74 -5.70 -13.67
N GLU A 35 -9.99 -6.32 -12.54
CA GLU A 35 -10.10 -5.61 -11.27
C GLU A 35 -8.71 -5.08 -10.84
N ASP A 36 -8.64 -3.78 -10.59
CA ASP A 36 -7.51 -3.14 -9.93
C ASP A 36 -7.73 -3.18 -8.41
N GLU A 37 -7.34 -4.29 -7.80
CA GLU A 37 -7.61 -4.54 -6.38
C GLU A 37 -6.95 -3.52 -5.47
N ALA A 38 -5.75 -3.02 -5.80
CA ALA A 38 -5.06 -1.98 -5.04
C ALA A 38 -5.84 -0.65 -5.09
N TYR A 39 -6.38 -0.28 -6.26
CA TYR A 39 -7.23 0.90 -6.39
C TYR A 39 -8.55 0.71 -5.62
N VAL A 40 -9.21 -0.44 -5.79
CA VAL A 40 -10.45 -0.76 -5.04
C VAL A 40 -10.21 -0.68 -3.54
N LEU A 41 -9.10 -1.22 -3.04
CA LEU A 41 -8.73 -1.14 -1.62
C LEU A 41 -8.55 0.32 -1.18
N SER A 42 -7.86 1.14 -1.98
CA SER A 42 -7.66 2.57 -1.68
C SER A 42 -8.99 3.33 -1.58
N GLN A 43 -9.95 3.01 -2.46
CA GLN A 43 -11.29 3.62 -2.45
C GLN A 43 -12.15 3.13 -1.28
N ARG A 44 -11.99 1.87 -0.86
CA ARG A 44 -12.69 1.30 0.32
C ARG A 44 -12.17 1.89 1.63
N CYS A 45 -10.90 2.28 1.68
CA CYS A 45 -10.28 2.88 2.85
C CYS A 45 -9.49 4.15 2.48
N PRO A 46 -10.17 5.28 2.18
CA PRO A 46 -9.52 6.54 1.79
C PRO A 46 -8.57 7.12 2.85
N LYS A 47 -8.68 6.67 4.09
CA LYS A 47 -7.81 7.06 5.21
C LYS A 47 -6.61 6.14 5.40
N GLY A 48 -6.50 5.07 4.61
CA GLY A 48 -5.39 4.15 4.63
C GLY A 48 -4.35 4.49 3.55
N VAL A 49 -3.21 3.83 3.63
CA VAL A 49 -2.11 3.96 2.66
C VAL A 49 -1.67 2.56 2.26
N ILE A 50 -1.64 2.26 0.97
CA ILE A 50 -1.12 1.00 0.43
C ILE A 50 0.35 0.85 0.84
N SER A 51 0.76 -0.33 1.27
CA SER A 51 2.03 -0.50 1.98
C SER A 51 2.56 -1.93 1.94
N HIS A 52 3.72 -2.15 2.58
CA HIS A 52 4.34 -3.46 2.79
C HIS A 52 4.51 -4.24 1.48
N ASP A 53 3.89 -5.43 1.34
CA ASP A 53 4.09 -6.31 0.19
C ASP A 53 3.75 -5.62 -1.14
N ASP A 54 2.67 -4.83 -1.20
CA ASP A 54 2.29 -4.04 -2.39
C ASP A 54 3.34 -3.00 -2.75
N ALA A 55 3.81 -2.24 -1.77
CA ALA A 55 4.82 -1.21 -2.01
C ALA A 55 6.18 -1.83 -2.36
N LEU A 56 6.56 -2.96 -1.74
CA LEU A 56 7.78 -3.69 -2.09
C LEU A 56 7.74 -4.16 -3.56
N TYR A 57 6.62 -4.72 -3.99
CA TYR A 57 6.43 -5.15 -5.38
C TYR A 57 6.43 -3.96 -6.34
N TYR A 58 5.69 -2.90 -6.03
CA TYR A 58 5.64 -1.70 -6.86
C TYR A 58 7.02 -1.06 -7.10
N TYR A 59 7.87 -1.02 -6.07
CA TYR A 59 9.24 -0.49 -6.19
C TYR A 59 10.25 -1.50 -6.76
N GLY A 60 9.82 -2.71 -7.14
CA GLY A 60 10.68 -3.76 -7.66
C GLY A 60 11.70 -4.26 -6.63
N LEU A 61 11.35 -4.21 -5.35
CA LEU A 61 12.19 -4.74 -4.26
C LEU A 61 11.98 -6.24 -4.05
N VAL A 62 10.86 -6.77 -4.53
CA VAL A 62 10.53 -8.19 -4.61
C VAL A 62 9.92 -8.48 -5.97
N ASP A 63 10.11 -9.71 -6.48
CA ASP A 63 9.68 -10.09 -7.83
C ASP A 63 8.23 -10.58 -7.86
N ARG A 64 7.70 -10.97 -6.70
CA ARG A 64 6.39 -11.59 -6.60
C ARG A 64 5.31 -10.58 -6.25
N GLU A 65 4.28 -10.54 -7.09
CA GLU A 65 3.06 -9.80 -6.79
C GLU A 65 2.36 -10.35 -5.54
N PRO A 66 1.90 -9.50 -4.62
CA PRO A 66 1.23 -9.96 -3.41
C PRO A 66 -0.11 -10.63 -3.71
N PHE A 67 -0.35 -11.82 -3.14
CA PHE A 67 -1.66 -12.48 -3.19
C PHE A 67 -2.72 -11.80 -2.31
N VAL A 68 -2.27 -11.08 -1.30
CA VAL A 68 -3.11 -10.38 -0.34
C VAL A 68 -2.62 -8.96 -0.22
N HIS A 69 -3.45 -8.02 -0.68
CA HIS A 69 -3.11 -6.61 -0.64
C HIS A 69 -3.01 -6.07 0.78
N CYS A 70 -2.05 -5.18 0.99
CA CYS A 70 -1.66 -4.65 2.28
C CYS A 70 -1.99 -3.16 2.40
N ILE A 71 -2.60 -2.78 3.51
CA ILE A 71 -2.89 -1.38 3.80
C ILE A 71 -2.48 -1.03 5.23
N THR A 72 -1.93 0.16 5.41
CA THR A 72 -1.65 0.72 6.73
C THR A 72 -2.70 1.76 7.09
N ILE A 73 -3.24 1.64 8.30
CA ILE A 73 -4.22 2.56 8.90
C ILE A 73 -3.69 3.08 10.24
N TYR A 74 -4.30 4.13 10.79
CA TYR A 74 -3.92 4.59 12.13
C TYR A 74 -4.51 3.70 13.23
N SER A 75 -3.79 3.57 14.34
CA SER A 75 -4.29 2.88 15.55
C SER A 75 -5.54 3.57 16.08
N GLY A 76 -6.62 2.80 16.24
CA GLY A 76 -7.96 3.32 16.58
C GLY A 76 -8.97 3.30 15.43
N TYR A 77 -8.52 3.06 14.18
CA TYR A 77 -9.44 2.73 13.10
C TYR A 77 -9.86 1.26 13.20
N ASN A 78 -11.15 0.97 13.04
CA ASN A 78 -11.62 -0.42 13.07
C ASN A 78 -11.27 -1.17 11.77
N PRO A 79 -10.38 -2.16 11.80
CA PRO A 79 -9.95 -2.89 10.61
C PRO A 79 -10.91 -3.97 10.14
N SER A 80 -11.93 -4.33 10.93
CA SER A 80 -12.74 -5.55 10.73
C SER A 80 -13.34 -5.67 9.32
N ALA A 81 -13.81 -4.57 8.74
CA ALA A 81 -14.36 -4.60 7.39
C ALA A 81 -13.31 -4.93 6.31
N LEU A 82 -12.07 -4.52 6.53
CA LEU A 82 -10.95 -4.78 5.62
C LEU A 82 -10.44 -6.22 5.79
N THR A 83 -10.21 -6.64 7.02
CA THR A 83 -9.72 -7.99 7.34
C THR A 83 -10.73 -9.07 6.94
N ASN A 84 -12.03 -8.84 7.17
CA ASN A 84 -13.09 -9.76 6.72
C ASN A 84 -13.20 -9.84 5.19
N SER A 85 -12.68 -8.86 4.47
CA SER A 85 -12.59 -8.88 3.01
C SER A 85 -11.27 -9.45 2.50
N GLY A 86 -10.44 -10.04 3.37
CA GLY A 86 -9.20 -10.71 3.00
C GLY A 86 -7.96 -9.81 2.93
N TYR A 87 -8.06 -8.50 3.20
CA TYR A 87 -6.91 -7.60 3.17
C TYR A 87 -6.04 -7.72 4.42
N LYS A 88 -4.73 -7.57 4.26
CA LYS A 88 -3.77 -7.53 5.36
C LYS A 88 -3.64 -6.09 5.86
N VAL A 89 -3.98 -5.88 7.13
CA VAL A 89 -4.03 -4.54 7.71
C VAL A 89 -2.93 -4.34 8.73
N TYR A 90 -2.13 -3.31 8.52
CA TYR A 90 -1.11 -2.85 9.46
C TYR A 90 -1.58 -1.58 10.16
N THR A 91 -1.07 -1.35 11.36
CA THR A 91 -1.43 -0.16 12.14
C THR A 91 -0.19 0.61 12.56
N VAL A 92 -0.33 1.93 12.54
CA VAL A 92 0.67 2.86 13.07
C VAL A 92 -0.01 3.93 13.93
N LYS A 93 0.77 4.63 14.73
CA LYS A 93 0.28 5.81 15.42
C LYS A 93 -0.21 6.85 14.41
N LYS A 94 -1.26 7.59 14.76
CA LYS A 94 -1.90 8.55 13.85
C LYS A 94 -0.92 9.58 13.28
N GLU A 95 -0.01 10.08 14.11
CA GLU A 95 1.03 11.04 13.75
C GLU A 95 2.08 10.48 12.76
N LEU A 96 2.16 9.17 12.60
CA LEU A 96 3.10 8.50 11.71
C LEU A 96 2.44 7.98 10.41
N LEU A 97 1.12 8.13 10.28
CA LEU A 97 0.40 7.60 9.13
C LEU A 97 0.81 8.31 7.82
N ASP A 98 0.93 9.63 7.87
CA ASP A 98 1.25 10.43 6.69
C ASP A 98 2.77 10.55 6.43
N LEU A 99 3.60 10.03 7.34
CA LEU A 99 5.06 10.02 7.15
C LEU A 99 5.45 9.12 5.99
N GLY A 100 6.01 9.69 4.93
CA GLY A 100 6.39 8.98 3.71
C GLY A 100 5.22 8.64 2.78
N LYS A 101 4.02 9.18 3.02
CA LYS A 101 2.88 9.01 2.13
C LYS A 101 3.09 9.80 0.85
N THR A 102 2.87 9.12 -0.27
CA THR A 102 2.90 9.69 -1.62
C THR A 102 1.70 9.19 -2.43
N THR A 103 1.55 9.70 -3.64
CA THR A 103 0.59 9.20 -4.62
C THR A 103 1.37 8.62 -5.78
N ILE A 104 1.03 7.41 -6.19
CA ILE A 104 1.62 6.75 -7.35
C ILE A 104 0.53 6.49 -8.39
N THR A 105 0.94 6.49 -9.67
CA THR A 105 0.08 6.02 -10.75
C THR A 105 0.43 4.57 -11.03
N ASN A 106 -0.55 3.67 -10.90
CA ASN A 106 -0.33 2.25 -11.14
C ASN A 106 -0.42 1.89 -12.64
N GLN A 107 -0.22 0.62 -12.97
CA GLN A 107 -0.25 0.11 -14.35
C GLN A 107 -1.62 0.30 -15.05
N PHE A 108 -2.70 0.49 -14.30
CA PHE A 108 -4.06 0.76 -14.83
C PHE A 108 -4.33 2.26 -15.01
N GLY A 109 -3.36 3.13 -14.68
CA GLY A 109 -3.51 4.59 -14.76
C GLY A 109 -4.26 5.21 -13.59
N HIS A 110 -4.52 4.46 -12.52
CA HIS A 110 -5.16 4.99 -11.32
C HIS A 110 -4.14 5.57 -10.35
N GLU A 111 -4.49 6.71 -9.76
CA GLU A 111 -3.74 7.29 -8.65
C GLU A 111 -4.14 6.61 -7.34
N ILE A 112 -3.16 6.05 -6.64
CA ILE A 112 -3.36 5.39 -5.36
C ILE A 112 -2.40 5.94 -4.29
N PRO A 113 -2.85 6.14 -3.05
CA PRO A 113 -1.99 6.52 -1.95
C PRO A 113 -1.11 5.32 -1.55
N MET A 114 0.20 5.51 -1.60
CA MET A 114 1.19 4.49 -1.24
C MET A 114 2.31 5.14 -0.42
N TYR A 115 3.06 4.35 0.34
CA TYR A 115 4.28 4.85 0.96
C TYR A 115 5.43 4.95 -0.04
N ASP A 116 6.31 5.93 0.16
CA ASP A 116 7.55 6.08 -0.61
C ASP A 116 8.55 4.95 -0.33
N LEU A 117 9.61 4.92 -1.10
CA LEU A 117 10.62 3.86 -1.07
C LEU A 117 11.26 3.71 0.32
N GLU A 118 11.67 4.81 0.95
CA GLU A 118 12.34 4.80 2.25
C GLU A 118 11.40 4.41 3.39
N ARG A 119 10.15 4.85 3.32
CA ARG A 119 9.13 4.42 4.27
C ARG A 119 8.84 2.93 4.11
N THR A 120 8.80 2.43 2.89
CA THR A 120 8.59 0.99 2.61
C THR A 120 9.70 0.14 3.22
N ILE A 121 10.96 0.57 3.15
CA ILE A 121 12.07 -0.09 3.84
C ILE A 121 11.91 -0.06 5.37
N CYS A 122 11.48 1.06 5.93
CA CYS A 122 11.20 1.12 7.36
C CYS A 122 10.09 0.15 7.78
N ASP A 123 9.03 0.05 7.01
CA ASP A 123 7.91 -0.87 7.30
C ASP A 123 8.32 -2.33 7.12
N LEU A 124 9.14 -2.67 6.13
CA LEU A 124 9.76 -3.99 5.97
C LEU A 124 10.55 -4.40 7.21
N VAL A 125 11.45 -3.53 7.69
CA VAL A 125 12.29 -3.81 8.87
C VAL A 125 11.45 -3.95 10.15
N ARG A 126 10.44 -3.11 10.33
CA ARG A 126 9.52 -3.18 11.48
C ARG A 126 8.71 -4.47 11.49
N SER A 127 8.31 -4.93 10.32
CA SER A 127 7.44 -6.10 10.12
C SER A 127 8.21 -7.35 9.71
N ARG A 128 9.55 -7.38 9.89
CA ARG A 128 10.44 -8.44 9.40
C ARG A 128 10.01 -9.88 9.72
N ARG A 129 9.28 -10.07 10.82
CA ARG A 129 8.75 -11.38 11.22
C ARG A 129 7.65 -11.91 10.30
N ASN A 130 7.06 -11.04 9.48
CA ASN A 130 5.97 -11.36 8.56
C ASN A 130 6.50 -11.69 7.15
N PHE A 131 7.82 -11.60 6.93
CA PHE A 131 8.47 -11.84 5.65
C PHE A 131 9.38 -13.06 5.72
N GLU A 132 9.48 -13.78 4.63
CA GLU A 132 10.51 -14.80 4.47
C GLU A 132 11.88 -14.14 4.46
N ILE A 133 12.87 -14.83 5.04
CA ILE A 133 14.21 -14.26 5.20
C ILE A 133 14.88 -13.95 3.85
N GLN A 134 14.55 -14.73 2.81
CA GLN A 134 15.08 -14.54 1.47
C GLN A 134 14.54 -13.26 0.85
N ASP A 135 13.22 -13.04 0.88
CA ASP A 135 12.55 -11.84 0.35
C ASP A 135 12.99 -10.59 1.11
N PHE A 136 13.10 -10.69 2.43
CA PHE A 136 13.60 -9.62 3.27
C PHE A 136 15.02 -9.20 2.86
N ASN A 137 15.94 -10.16 2.75
CA ASN A 137 17.33 -9.88 2.40
C ASN A 137 17.45 -9.35 0.97
N MET A 138 16.68 -9.89 0.03
CA MET A 138 16.63 -9.44 -1.35
C MET A 138 16.17 -7.98 -1.40
N ALA A 139 15.07 -7.64 -0.74
CA ALA A 139 14.53 -6.29 -0.73
C ALA A 139 15.51 -5.25 -0.17
N ILE A 140 16.17 -5.55 0.96
CA ILE A 140 17.18 -4.65 1.54
C ILE A 140 18.38 -4.48 0.59
N LYS A 141 18.89 -5.58 0.03
CA LYS A 141 20.02 -5.55 -0.90
C LYS A 141 19.69 -4.76 -2.18
N THR A 142 18.52 -5.03 -2.78
CA THR A 142 18.05 -4.31 -3.95
C THR A 142 17.91 -2.82 -3.66
N TYR A 143 17.34 -2.43 -2.53
CA TYR A 143 17.25 -1.03 -2.10
C TYR A 143 18.64 -0.38 -2.03
N LEU A 144 19.61 -1.02 -1.37
CA LEU A 144 20.95 -0.46 -1.18
C LEU A 144 21.72 -0.30 -2.51
N GLN A 145 21.39 -1.07 -3.55
CA GLN A 145 21.98 -0.96 -4.88
C GLN A 145 21.34 0.12 -5.77
N ARG A 146 20.18 0.66 -5.38
CA ARG A 146 19.48 1.69 -6.18
C ARG A 146 20.25 3.02 -6.19
N SER A 147 20.21 3.70 -7.33
CA SER A 147 20.77 5.05 -7.48
C SER A 147 19.84 6.15 -6.93
N ASP A 148 18.54 5.87 -6.87
CA ASP A 148 17.50 6.80 -6.40
C ASP A 148 17.18 6.69 -4.89
N LYS A 149 17.93 5.87 -4.15
CA LYS A 149 17.79 5.77 -2.69
C LYS A 149 18.18 7.06 -1.99
N ASP A 150 17.44 7.42 -0.94
CA ASP A 150 17.74 8.55 -0.07
C ASP A 150 18.01 8.06 1.37
N LEU A 151 19.30 7.79 1.66
CA LEU A 151 19.72 7.30 2.98
C LEU A 151 19.43 8.31 4.11
N ASN A 152 19.46 9.61 3.82
CA ASN A 152 19.13 10.63 4.81
C ASN A 152 17.65 10.56 5.19
N ARG A 153 16.76 10.47 4.20
CA ARG A 153 15.33 10.29 4.41
C ARG A 153 15.02 9.00 5.13
N LEU A 154 15.68 7.89 4.75
CA LEU A 154 15.55 6.61 5.43
C LEU A 154 15.87 6.75 6.92
N MET A 155 16.98 7.43 7.28
CA MET A 155 17.39 7.60 8.67
C MET A 155 16.42 8.50 9.47
N VAL A 156 15.84 9.53 8.84
CA VAL A 156 14.80 10.37 9.45
C VAL A 156 13.57 9.52 9.80
N TYR A 157 13.11 8.68 8.87
CA TYR A 157 11.98 7.78 9.12
C TYR A 157 12.32 6.71 10.16
N ALA A 158 13.50 6.10 10.05
CA ALA A 158 13.97 5.10 11.01
C ALA A 158 14.00 5.63 12.45
N LYS A 159 14.42 6.89 12.64
CA LYS A 159 14.39 7.56 13.95
C LYS A 159 12.95 7.72 14.46
N SER A 160 12.02 8.15 13.61
CA SER A 160 10.60 8.31 13.96
C SER A 160 9.97 6.97 14.40
N PHE A 161 10.39 5.86 13.79
CA PHE A 161 9.96 4.50 14.13
C PHE A 161 10.82 3.82 15.21
N ARG A 162 11.88 4.46 15.71
CA ARG A 162 12.82 3.91 16.72
C ARG A 162 13.54 2.63 16.25
N ILE A 163 13.81 2.52 14.96
CA ILE A 163 14.51 1.39 14.33
C ILE A 163 15.88 1.78 13.75
N GLU A 164 16.38 2.96 14.04
CA GLU A 164 17.63 3.51 13.50
C GLU A 164 18.81 2.54 13.68
N LYS A 165 18.98 1.98 14.87
CA LYS A 165 20.07 1.01 15.16
C LYS A 165 19.99 -0.23 14.26
N ILE A 166 18.77 -0.71 14.03
CA ILE A 166 18.53 -1.90 13.20
C ILE A 166 18.85 -1.61 11.74
N ILE A 167 18.41 -0.46 11.23
CA ILE A 167 18.71 -0.04 9.85
C ILE A 167 20.23 0.10 9.66
N ARG A 168 20.95 0.73 10.60
CA ARG A 168 22.42 0.85 10.53
C ARG A 168 23.11 -0.50 10.46
N GLN A 169 22.70 -1.47 11.28
CA GLN A 169 23.26 -2.82 11.23
C GLN A 169 23.12 -3.48 9.85
N TYR A 170 21.95 -3.36 9.20
CA TYR A 170 21.77 -3.88 7.86
C TYR A 170 22.65 -3.15 6.82
N MET A 171 22.79 -1.82 6.94
CA MET A 171 23.65 -1.04 6.07
C MET A 171 25.13 -1.43 6.23
N GLU A 172 25.62 -1.62 7.45
CA GLU A 172 27.00 -2.01 7.73
C GLU A 172 27.37 -3.40 7.22
N VAL A 173 26.40 -4.32 7.18
CA VAL A 173 26.63 -5.71 6.72
C VAL A 173 26.54 -5.85 5.20
N LEU A 174 25.76 -4.98 4.54
CA LEU A 174 25.40 -5.13 3.13
C LEU A 174 26.03 -4.08 2.20
N LEU A 175 26.66 -3.05 2.73
CA LEU A 175 27.47 -2.06 2.00
C LEU A 175 28.94 -2.37 2.12
#